data_566ab69bf52074203710d92e7241d90e
#
_entry.id   566ab69bf52074203710d92e7241d90e
#
_cell.length_a   1.000
_cell.length_b   1.000
_cell.length_c   1.000
_cell.angle_alpha   90.00
_cell.angle_beta   90.00
_cell.angle_gamma   90.00
#
_symmetry.space_group_name_H-M   'P 1'
#
loop_
_entity.id
_entity.type
_entity.pdbx_description
1 polymer ?
#
loop_
_entity_poly.entity_id
_entity_poly.type
_entity_poly.pdbx_seq_one_letter_code
_entity_poly.pdbx_strand_id
1 'polypeptide(L)'
;MLIANNATMRFGGLTAVSGLNIKVGEGEIVGLIGPNGAGKTTAFNMITGVYKPTEGSIVYKGTDITGLAPHKITALGLARTFQNIRLFREMNVLENVLVASNLRLGVHLLPSVLHTPGYRRKEKDARDRAMVLLEKVGLADCATDSATSLPYGKQRRLEI
;
A
#
# COMPACT_ATOMS: atom_id res chain seq x y z
N MET A 1 -12.62 -7.82 6.39
CA MET A 1 -12.41 -7.93 7.86
C MET A 1 -10.93 -8.19 8.13
N LEU A 2 -10.33 -7.48 9.11
CA LEU A 2 -8.96 -7.67 9.62
C LEU A 2 -9.04 -8.04 11.09
N ILE A 3 -8.26 -9.03 11.53
CA ILE A 3 -8.19 -9.45 12.93
C ILE A 3 -6.72 -9.63 13.31
N ALA A 4 -6.30 -9.00 14.41
CA ALA A 4 -5.06 -9.33 15.10
C ALA A 4 -5.42 -10.02 16.42
N ASN A 5 -4.83 -11.19 16.69
CA ASN A 5 -5.06 -11.99 17.89
C ASN A 5 -3.75 -12.07 18.69
N ASN A 6 -3.75 -11.49 19.87
CA ASN A 6 -2.63 -11.49 20.82
C ASN A 6 -1.27 -11.16 20.16
N ALA A 7 -1.29 -10.27 19.15
CA ALA A 7 -0.08 -9.94 18.42
C ALA A 7 0.92 -9.19 19.30
N THR A 8 2.10 -9.78 19.47
CA THR A 8 3.17 -9.24 20.33
C THR A 8 4.42 -9.00 19.49
N MET A 9 5.11 -7.90 19.75
CA MET A 9 6.38 -7.58 19.11
C MET A 9 7.44 -7.23 20.14
N ARG A 10 8.53 -7.99 20.10
CA ARG A 10 9.72 -7.77 20.93
C ARG A 10 10.93 -7.44 20.07
N PHE A 11 11.72 -6.48 20.51
CA PHE A 11 13.02 -6.14 19.93
C PHE A 11 14.09 -6.37 21.01
N GLY A 12 14.78 -7.51 20.94
CA GLY A 12 15.69 -7.92 22.02
C GLY A 12 14.94 -8.00 23.35
N GLY A 13 15.37 -7.24 24.37
CA GLY A 13 14.74 -7.18 25.68
C GLY A 13 13.53 -6.25 25.78
N LEU A 14 13.21 -5.45 24.75
CA LEU A 14 12.14 -4.49 24.76
C LEU A 14 10.87 -5.06 24.12
N THR A 15 9.76 -5.10 24.87
CA THR A 15 8.43 -5.41 24.32
C THR A 15 7.78 -4.11 23.83
N ALA A 16 7.72 -3.90 22.52
CA ALA A 16 7.15 -2.69 21.91
C ALA A 16 5.62 -2.74 21.79
N VAL A 17 5.07 -3.94 21.63
CA VAL A 17 3.61 -4.21 21.61
C VAL A 17 3.39 -5.53 22.32
N SER A 18 2.43 -5.60 23.22
CA SER A 18 2.10 -6.82 23.99
C SER A 18 0.62 -7.16 23.82
N GLY A 19 0.34 -8.38 23.34
CA GLY A 19 -1.01 -8.94 23.30
C GLY A 19 -2.05 -8.10 22.56
N LEU A 20 -1.68 -7.47 21.44
CA LEU A 20 -2.59 -6.62 20.66
C LEU A 20 -3.74 -7.44 20.09
N ASN A 21 -4.95 -7.05 20.45
CA ASN A 21 -6.19 -7.58 19.92
C ASN A 21 -6.96 -6.48 19.21
N ILE A 22 -7.10 -6.57 17.89
CA ILE A 22 -7.85 -5.62 17.06
C ILE A 22 -8.73 -6.40 16.10
N LYS A 23 -9.95 -5.93 15.93
CA LYS A 23 -10.88 -6.40 14.91
C LYS A 23 -11.39 -5.20 14.13
N VAL A 24 -11.28 -5.25 12.81
CA VAL A 24 -11.84 -4.24 11.89
C VAL A 24 -12.80 -4.93 10.96
N GLY A 25 -14.06 -4.56 11.02
CA GLY A 25 -15.13 -5.06 10.15
C GLY A 25 -15.04 -4.50 8.73
N GLU A 26 -15.94 -4.95 7.87
CA GLU A 26 -16.10 -4.37 6.54
C GLU A 26 -16.85 -3.04 6.65
N GLY A 27 -16.35 -1.99 5.97
CA GLY A 27 -16.92 -0.64 6.05
C GLY A 27 -16.66 0.08 7.38
N GLU A 28 -15.90 -0.52 8.29
CA GLU A 28 -15.61 0.04 9.61
C GLU A 28 -14.34 0.88 9.60
N ILE A 29 -14.34 1.98 10.34
CA ILE A 29 -13.16 2.81 10.61
C ILE A 29 -12.79 2.62 12.09
N VAL A 30 -11.58 2.12 12.33
CA VAL A 30 -11.03 1.91 13.68
C VAL A 30 -9.83 2.81 13.91
N GLY A 31 -9.85 3.57 15.01
CA GLY A 31 -8.75 4.44 15.43
C GLY A 31 -7.86 3.77 16.47
N LEU A 32 -6.54 3.75 16.24
CA LEU A 32 -5.54 3.35 17.22
C LEU A 32 -4.96 4.60 17.88
N ILE A 33 -5.34 4.87 19.12
CA ILE A 33 -4.98 6.09 19.86
C ILE A 33 -3.99 5.74 20.98
N GLY A 34 -3.09 6.67 21.28
CA GLY A 34 -2.13 6.54 22.38
C GLY A 34 -0.99 7.56 22.26
N PRO A 35 -0.19 7.76 23.31
CA PRO A 35 0.93 8.70 23.32
C PRO A 35 2.04 8.26 22.34
N ASN A 36 3.02 9.14 22.14
CA ASN A 36 4.23 8.79 21.38
C ASN A 36 4.98 7.68 22.12
N GLY A 37 5.48 6.70 21.37
CA GLY A 37 6.12 5.51 21.95
C GLY A 37 5.18 4.37 22.35
N ALA A 38 3.85 4.54 22.31
CA ALA A 38 2.87 3.49 22.68
C ALA A 38 2.79 2.30 21.69
N GLY A 39 3.71 2.17 20.77
CA GLY A 39 3.75 1.02 19.84
C GLY A 39 2.80 1.11 18.64
N LYS A 40 2.10 2.24 18.40
CA LYS A 40 1.16 2.39 17.27
C LYS A 40 1.79 2.06 15.92
N THR A 41 2.95 2.65 15.63
CA THR A 41 3.68 2.38 14.38
C THR A 41 4.12 0.93 14.29
N THR A 42 4.52 0.31 15.41
CA THR A 42 4.90 -1.11 15.47
C THR A 42 3.70 -2.00 15.17
N ALA A 43 2.51 -1.67 15.70
CA ALA A 43 1.26 -2.38 15.39
C ALA A 43 0.94 -2.31 13.89
N PHE A 44 0.99 -1.12 13.27
CA PHE A 44 0.82 -0.97 11.83
C PHE A 44 1.91 -1.74 11.03
N ASN A 45 3.15 -1.74 11.50
CA ASN A 45 4.23 -2.48 10.86
C ASN A 45 4.00 -4.00 10.90
N MET A 46 3.44 -4.54 11.99
CA MET A 46 3.04 -5.95 12.07
C MET A 46 1.90 -6.26 11.10
N ILE A 47 0.84 -5.45 11.08
CA ILE A 47 -0.34 -5.64 10.22
C ILE A 47 0.05 -5.60 8.74
N THR A 48 1.00 -4.75 8.36
CA THR A 48 1.42 -4.56 6.96
C THR A 48 2.65 -5.38 6.56
N GLY A 49 3.10 -6.30 7.41
CA GLY A 49 4.17 -7.26 7.11
C GLY A 49 5.59 -6.68 7.10
N VAL A 50 5.77 -5.43 7.56
CA VAL A 50 7.11 -4.86 7.76
C VAL A 50 7.83 -5.56 8.91
N TYR A 51 7.08 -5.94 9.96
CA TYR A 51 7.58 -6.75 11.06
C TYR A 51 6.75 -8.03 11.18
N LYS A 52 7.43 -9.16 11.35
CA LYS A 52 6.77 -10.40 11.74
C LYS A 52 6.52 -10.36 13.25
N PRO A 53 5.27 -10.54 13.72
CA PRO A 53 4.98 -10.65 15.14
C PRO A 53 5.84 -11.74 15.82
N THR A 54 6.28 -11.47 17.04
CA THR A 54 7.02 -12.48 17.86
C THR A 54 6.05 -13.55 18.35
N GLU A 55 4.81 -13.14 18.67
CA GLU A 55 3.73 -14.02 19.13
C GLU A 55 2.39 -13.53 18.53
N GLY A 56 1.41 -14.43 18.52
CA GLY A 56 0.07 -14.12 18.01
C GLY A 56 -0.05 -14.27 16.51
N SER A 57 -1.19 -13.84 15.97
CA SER A 57 -1.50 -13.99 14.54
C SER A 57 -2.27 -12.79 14.01
N ILE A 58 -2.21 -12.60 12.68
CA ILE A 58 -2.92 -11.56 11.95
C ILE A 58 -3.63 -12.19 10.78
N VAL A 59 -4.95 -12.02 10.70
CA VAL A 59 -5.81 -12.60 9.67
C VAL A 59 -6.48 -11.47 8.89
N TYR A 60 -6.42 -11.52 7.56
CA TYR A 60 -7.08 -10.58 6.67
C TYR A 60 -7.98 -11.32 5.67
N LYS A 61 -9.28 -10.99 5.65
CA LYS A 61 -10.28 -11.64 4.79
C LYS A 61 -10.25 -13.17 4.89
N GLY A 62 -10.03 -13.73 6.08
CA GLY A 62 -9.95 -15.16 6.33
C GLY A 62 -8.61 -15.81 6.00
N THR A 63 -7.65 -15.05 5.45
CA THR A 63 -6.29 -15.53 5.15
C THR A 63 -5.34 -15.12 6.26
N ASP A 64 -4.54 -16.06 6.77
CA ASP A 64 -3.45 -15.74 7.70
C ASP A 64 -2.33 -15.00 6.94
N ILE A 65 -2.07 -13.77 7.37
CA ILE A 65 -1.03 -12.89 6.80
C ILE A 65 0.17 -12.72 7.73
N THR A 66 0.23 -13.47 8.82
CA THR A 66 1.27 -13.37 9.84
C THR A 66 2.65 -13.56 9.26
N GLY A 67 3.47 -12.50 9.25
CA GLY A 67 4.83 -12.52 8.71
C GLY A 67 4.92 -12.67 7.19
N LEU A 68 3.84 -12.51 6.44
CA LEU A 68 3.92 -12.36 4.98
C LEU A 68 4.63 -11.07 4.61
N ALA A 69 5.37 -11.10 3.50
CA ALA A 69 6.04 -9.93 2.98
C ALA A 69 5.02 -8.84 2.54
N PRO A 70 5.34 -7.53 2.69
CA PRO A 70 4.41 -6.43 2.40
C PRO A 70 3.76 -6.50 1.02
N HIS A 71 4.52 -6.84 -0.02
CA HIS A 71 3.99 -6.94 -1.39
C HIS A 71 2.91 -8.03 -1.54
N LYS A 72 3.00 -9.15 -0.78
CA LYS A 72 1.98 -10.21 -0.76
C LYS A 72 0.71 -9.74 -0.07
N ILE A 73 0.86 -9.00 1.04
CA ILE A 73 -0.25 -8.41 1.78
C ILE A 73 -0.97 -7.36 0.93
N THR A 74 -0.21 -6.52 0.21
CA THR A 74 -0.78 -5.54 -0.73
C THR A 74 -1.53 -6.22 -1.88
N ALA A 75 -1.02 -7.34 -2.41
CA ALA A 75 -1.71 -8.13 -3.43
C ALA A 75 -3.07 -8.68 -2.96
N LEU A 76 -3.25 -8.93 -1.66
CA LEU A 76 -4.53 -9.31 -1.05
C LEU A 76 -5.49 -8.13 -0.89
N GLY A 77 -5.03 -6.89 -1.15
CA GLY A 77 -5.84 -5.67 -1.10
C GLY A 77 -5.72 -4.86 0.19
N LEU A 78 -4.71 -5.12 1.03
CA LEU A 78 -4.43 -4.31 2.22
C LEU A 78 -3.29 -3.35 1.90
N ALA A 79 -3.62 -2.08 1.67
CA ALA A 79 -2.65 -1.02 1.39
C ALA A 79 -2.37 -0.18 2.65
N ARG A 80 -1.24 0.51 2.64
CA ARG A 80 -0.85 1.45 3.68
C ARG A 80 -0.34 2.75 3.07
N THR A 81 -0.81 3.88 3.58
CA THR A 81 -0.17 5.18 3.36
C THR A 81 0.93 5.40 4.40
N PHE A 82 2.06 5.96 3.98
CA PHE A 82 3.17 6.22 4.88
C PHE A 82 3.14 7.68 5.38
N GLN A 83 3.78 7.93 6.51
CA GLN A 83 3.89 9.27 7.06
C GLN A 83 4.73 10.18 6.14
N ASN A 84 5.79 9.64 5.55
CA ASN A 84 6.60 10.30 4.55
C ASN A 84 6.13 9.88 3.16
N ILE A 85 5.86 10.84 2.30
CA ILE A 85 5.44 10.62 0.91
C ILE A 85 6.53 9.85 0.15
N ARG A 86 6.13 8.76 -0.50
CA ARG A 86 7.01 7.89 -1.29
C ARG A 86 6.56 7.86 -2.74
N LEU A 87 6.95 8.89 -3.50
CA LEU A 87 6.74 8.96 -4.94
C LEU A 87 8.04 8.64 -5.70
N PHE A 88 7.91 8.12 -6.89
CA PHE A 88 9.01 7.99 -7.85
C PHE A 88 9.31 9.37 -8.41
N ARG A 89 10.39 9.98 -7.95
CA ARG A 89 10.71 11.39 -8.15
C ARG A 89 11.01 11.75 -9.61
N GLU A 90 11.58 10.81 -10.34
CA GLU A 90 11.97 10.97 -11.75
C GLU A 90 10.79 10.72 -12.71
N MET A 91 9.63 10.36 -12.19
CA MET A 91 8.44 10.04 -12.96
C MET A 91 7.40 11.15 -12.83
N ASN A 92 6.57 11.28 -13.88
CA ASN A 92 5.41 12.15 -13.83
C ASN A 92 4.27 11.53 -12.99
N VAL A 93 3.19 12.29 -12.81
CA VAL A 93 2.02 11.88 -11.99
C VAL A 93 1.39 10.60 -12.53
N LEU A 94 1.15 10.53 -13.84
CA LEU A 94 0.53 9.35 -14.48
C LEU A 94 1.43 8.11 -14.37
N GLU A 95 2.73 8.26 -14.57
CA GLU A 95 3.70 7.17 -14.46
C GLU A 95 3.75 6.58 -13.04
N ASN A 96 3.67 7.41 -12.00
CA ASN A 96 3.57 6.94 -10.61
C ASN A 96 2.38 6.00 -10.41
N VAL A 97 1.19 6.35 -10.95
CA VAL A 97 0.00 5.50 -10.88
C VAL A 97 0.16 4.22 -11.71
N LEU A 98 0.79 4.31 -12.89
CA LEU A 98 1.01 3.16 -13.76
C LEU A 98 1.95 2.14 -13.12
N VAL A 99 3.01 2.57 -12.42
CA VAL A 99 3.92 1.65 -11.70
C VAL A 99 3.14 0.86 -10.64
N ALA A 100 2.25 1.50 -9.90
CA ALA A 100 1.42 0.81 -8.90
C ALA A 100 0.47 -0.23 -9.54
N SER A 101 0.03 -0.01 -10.78
CA SER A 101 -0.85 -0.93 -11.51
C SER A 101 -0.15 -2.18 -12.03
N ASN A 102 1.20 -2.20 -12.12
CA ASN A 102 1.96 -3.32 -12.66
C ASN A 102 1.77 -4.64 -11.90
N LEU A 103 1.46 -4.60 -10.61
CA LEU A 103 1.10 -5.79 -9.83
C LEU A 103 -0.10 -6.56 -10.40
N ARG A 104 -1.00 -5.87 -11.10
CA ARG A 104 -2.21 -6.45 -11.69
C ARG A 104 -2.05 -6.82 -13.17
N LEU A 105 -1.07 -6.23 -13.85
CA LEU A 105 -0.90 -6.41 -15.30
C LEU A 105 -0.17 -7.70 -15.66
N GLY A 106 0.54 -8.34 -14.70
CA GLY A 106 1.33 -9.55 -14.95
C GLY A 106 2.29 -9.34 -16.13
N VAL A 107 3.05 -8.23 -16.12
CA VAL A 107 3.94 -7.87 -17.25
C VAL A 107 5.06 -8.89 -17.36
N HIS A 108 5.04 -9.69 -18.41
CA HIS A 108 6.16 -10.54 -18.80
C HIS A 108 7.13 -9.71 -19.65
N LEU A 109 8.42 -9.81 -19.37
CA LEU A 109 9.48 -9.03 -20.04
C LEU A 109 9.46 -9.17 -21.58
N LEU A 110 9.25 -10.38 -22.09
CA LEU A 110 9.24 -10.67 -23.53
C LEU A 110 8.15 -9.92 -24.32
N PRO A 111 6.86 -9.90 -23.93
CA PRO A 111 5.84 -9.14 -24.64
C PRO A 111 6.02 -7.61 -24.55
N SER A 112 6.64 -7.10 -23.47
CA SER A 112 6.93 -5.65 -23.34
C SER A 112 8.03 -5.19 -24.30
N VAL A 113 9.09 -5.98 -24.51
CA VAL A 113 10.18 -5.67 -25.43
C VAL A 113 9.71 -5.73 -26.89
N LEU A 114 8.84 -6.68 -27.23
CA LEU A 114 8.35 -6.90 -28.60
C LEU A 114 7.15 -6.00 -28.98
N HIS A 115 6.65 -5.16 -28.10
CA HIS A 115 5.50 -4.25 -28.32
C HIS A 115 4.32 -4.92 -29.06
N THR A 116 3.98 -6.15 -28.66
CA THR A 116 2.92 -6.92 -29.32
C THR A 116 1.58 -6.16 -29.28
N PRO A 117 0.67 -6.38 -30.27
CA PRO A 117 -0.65 -5.73 -30.27
C PRO A 117 -1.43 -5.94 -28.96
N GLY A 118 -1.31 -7.13 -28.36
CA GLY A 118 -1.91 -7.44 -27.05
C GLY A 118 -1.30 -6.64 -25.88
N TYR A 119 0.01 -6.37 -25.95
CA TYR A 119 0.68 -5.54 -24.95
C TYR A 119 0.22 -4.07 -25.06
N ARG A 120 0.19 -3.51 -26.29
CA ARG A 120 -0.29 -2.13 -26.52
C ARG A 120 -1.72 -1.91 -26.02
N ARG A 121 -2.59 -2.90 -26.21
CA ARG A 121 -3.98 -2.83 -25.69
C ARG A 121 -4.00 -2.80 -24.16
N LYS A 122 -3.25 -3.69 -23.51
CA LYS A 122 -3.14 -3.70 -22.04
C LYS A 122 -2.56 -2.40 -21.49
N GLU A 123 -1.56 -1.84 -22.14
CA GLU A 123 -0.95 -0.56 -21.76
C GLU A 123 -1.95 0.59 -21.89
N LYS A 124 -2.71 0.64 -22.99
CA LYS A 124 -3.78 1.62 -23.16
C LYS A 124 -4.84 1.49 -22.08
N ASP A 125 -5.35 0.27 -21.83
CA ASP A 125 -6.33 0.01 -20.80
C ASP A 125 -5.83 0.37 -19.39
N ALA A 126 -4.53 0.22 -19.12
CA ALA A 126 -3.92 0.63 -17.86
C ALA A 126 -3.86 2.16 -17.75
N ARG A 127 -3.47 2.84 -18.83
CA ARG A 127 -3.43 4.30 -18.89
C ARG A 127 -4.81 4.92 -18.71
N ASP A 128 -5.83 4.38 -19.39
CA ASP A 128 -7.21 4.86 -19.27
C ASP A 128 -7.72 4.70 -17.84
N ARG A 129 -7.46 3.55 -17.20
CA ARG A 129 -7.79 3.33 -15.77
C ARG A 129 -7.04 4.27 -14.84
N ALA A 130 -5.74 4.51 -15.09
CA ALA A 130 -4.95 5.44 -14.30
C ALA A 130 -5.51 6.86 -14.40
N MET A 131 -5.93 7.31 -15.59
CA MET A 131 -6.57 8.62 -15.76
C MET A 131 -7.87 8.74 -14.97
N VAL A 132 -8.73 7.70 -14.99
CA VAL A 132 -9.96 7.68 -14.17
C VAL A 132 -9.66 7.79 -12.68
N LEU A 133 -8.57 7.17 -12.20
CA LEU A 133 -8.14 7.31 -10.80
C LEU A 133 -7.65 8.72 -10.50
N LEU A 134 -6.86 9.31 -11.40
CA LEU A 134 -6.39 10.69 -11.27
C LEU A 134 -7.55 11.70 -11.26
N GLU A 135 -8.59 11.50 -12.07
CA GLU A 135 -9.81 12.30 -12.03
C GLU A 135 -10.48 12.24 -10.65
N LYS A 136 -10.64 11.03 -10.08
CA LYS A 136 -11.25 10.84 -8.75
C LYS A 136 -10.53 11.59 -7.64
N VAL A 137 -9.20 11.72 -7.73
CA VAL A 137 -8.39 12.45 -6.73
C VAL A 137 -8.10 13.90 -7.14
N GLY A 138 -8.63 14.37 -8.27
CA GLY A 138 -8.48 15.74 -8.78
C GLY A 138 -7.04 16.07 -9.19
N LEU A 139 -6.40 15.14 -9.91
CA LEU A 139 -5.02 15.26 -10.41
C LEU A 139 -4.90 15.03 -11.93
N ALA A 140 -6.02 14.85 -12.65
CA ALA A 140 -6.00 14.60 -14.09
C ALA A 140 -5.30 15.72 -14.88
N ASP A 141 -5.52 16.97 -14.49
CA ASP A 141 -4.90 18.15 -15.13
C ASP A 141 -3.37 18.21 -14.96
N CYS A 142 -2.85 17.48 -13.98
CA CYS A 142 -1.43 17.42 -13.66
C CYS A 142 -0.78 16.10 -14.11
N ALA A 143 -1.46 15.27 -14.92
CA ALA A 143 -1.03 13.92 -15.26
C ALA A 143 0.39 13.84 -15.85
N THR A 144 0.81 14.86 -16.60
CA THR A 144 2.13 14.96 -17.24
C THR A 144 3.16 15.73 -16.42
N ASP A 145 2.75 16.35 -15.31
CA ASP A 145 3.66 17.14 -14.47
C ASP A 145 4.58 16.20 -13.70
N SER A 146 5.79 16.69 -13.36
CA SER A 146 6.67 15.96 -12.45
C SER A 146 5.99 15.77 -11.10
N ALA A 147 6.02 14.55 -10.55
CA ALA A 147 5.40 14.27 -9.26
C ALA A 147 5.96 15.13 -8.12
N THR A 148 7.23 15.53 -8.22
CA THR A 148 7.90 16.39 -7.22
C THR A 148 7.57 17.87 -7.34
N SER A 149 7.08 18.34 -8.49
CA SER A 149 6.66 19.74 -8.69
C SER A 149 5.30 20.04 -8.07
N LEU A 150 4.54 19.01 -7.71
CA LEU A 150 3.22 19.18 -7.12
C LEU A 150 3.30 19.78 -5.70
N PRO A 151 2.33 20.63 -5.32
CA PRO A 151 2.14 21.02 -3.93
C PRO A 151 1.97 19.79 -3.01
N TYR A 152 2.42 19.87 -1.77
CA TYR A 152 2.41 18.76 -0.81
C TYR A 152 1.04 18.04 -0.71
N GLY A 153 -0.07 18.78 -0.67
CA GLY A 153 -1.41 18.19 -0.62
C GLY A 153 -1.79 17.40 -1.87
N LYS A 154 -1.28 17.79 -3.06
CA LYS A 154 -1.44 17.03 -4.30
C LYS A 154 -0.55 15.78 -4.31
N GLN A 155 0.69 15.88 -3.80
CA GLN A 155 1.57 14.71 -3.64
C GLN A 155 0.95 13.66 -2.71
N ARG A 156 0.31 14.08 -1.60
CA ARG A 156 -0.41 13.19 -0.69
C ARG A 156 -1.59 12.47 -1.36
N ARG A 157 -2.33 13.18 -2.22
CA ARG A 157 -3.42 12.56 -2.98
C ARG A 157 -2.92 11.61 -4.05
N LEU A 158 -1.71 11.84 -4.59
CA LEU A 158 -1.08 10.93 -5.55
C LEU A 158 -0.58 9.65 -4.88
N GLU A 159 -0.18 9.70 -3.60
CA GLU A 159 0.28 8.53 -2.84
C GLU A 159 -0.85 7.52 -2.52
N ILE A 160 -2.11 7.97 -2.43
CA ILE A 160 -3.29 7.14 -2.11
C ILE A 160 -3.70 6.27 -3.28
#